data_71c6659d682b65ec213bff6495766f35
#
_entry.id   71c6659d682b65ec213bff6495766f35
#
_cell.length_a   1.000
_cell.length_b   1.000
_cell.length_c   1.000
_cell.angle_alpha   90.00
_cell.angle_beta   90.00
_cell.angle_gamma   90.00
#
_symmetry.space_group_name_H-M   'P 1'
#
loop_
_entity.id
_entity.type
_entity.pdbx_description
1 polymer ?
#
loop_
_entity_poly.entity_id
_entity_poly.type
_entity_poly.pdbx_seq_one_letter_code
_entity_poly.pdbx_strand_id
1 'polypeptide(L)'
;MGTWLRSARARLGDWGGALASILLPAPCQVCGELLDSSQRIPICARCLAQFQPLAGPLCERCGRPILSAFAAEISPLLCHMCHRGLYDFDFARSYAEYGPVASRAVLMLKYEQVLPLGAWFAHKLAAAIAQSPADFAADVVVPVPLHAARHRERGYNQAELIARPLARMLGLPFRSALLVRIKPRPDKLKLTIRERWRTVRGAYATRQGAQVDKLRVLLVDDVFTTGATLDACSRALRKAGAVRVAGLTVARVLPPSYSRPDARIVPQGDRPTGSGA
;
A
#
# COMPACT_ATOMS: atom_id res chain seq x y z
N MET A 1 -29.66 -38.85 -5.64
CA MET A 1 -28.30 -39.43 -5.50
C MET A 1 -27.31 -38.65 -6.36
N GLY A 2 -27.09 -37.34 -6.19
CA GLY A 2 -26.25 -36.52 -7.08
C GLY A 2 -25.41 -35.45 -6.44
N THR A 3 -25.52 -35.20 -5.14
CA THR A 3 -24.86 -34.07 -4.46
C THR A 3 -23.58 -34.44 -3.70
N TRP A 4 -23.35 -35.70 -3.41
CA TRP A 4 -22.19 -36.20 -2.63
C TRP A 4 -20.91 -36.35 -3.47
N LEU A 5 -21.00 -36.54 -4.76
CA LEU A 5 -19.85 -36.74 -5.66
C LEU A 5 -19.12 -35.44 -6.05
N ARG A 6 -19.77 -34.27 -5.92
CA ARG A 6 -19.12 -32.97 -6.20
C ARG A 6 -18.25 -32.45 -5.05
N SER A 7 -18.58 -32.80 -3.80
CA SER A 7 -17.81 -32.38 -2.63
C SER A 7 -16.51 -33.18 -2.45
N ALA A 8 -16.48 -34.44 -2.90
CA ALA A 8 -15.29 -35.28 -2.81
C ALA A 8 -14.20 -34.88 -3.82
N ARG A 9 -14.58 -34.44 -5.04
CA ARG A 9 -13.62 -33.98 -6.05
C ARG A 9 -12.95 -32.65 -5.67
N ALA A 10 -13.65 -31.72 -5.01
CA ALA A 10 -13.06 -30.48 -4.53
C ALA A 10 -12.00 -30.72 -3.44
N ARG A 11 -12.23 -31.69 -2.54
CA ARG A 11 -11.28 -32.01 -1.45
C ARG A 11 -10.04 -32.78 -1.94
N LEU A 12 -10.15 -33.62 -2.95
CA LEU A 12 -9.01 -34.31 -3.56
C LEU A 12 -8.08 -33.38 -4.33
N GLY A 13 -8.59 -32.30 -4.92
CA GLY A 13 -7.79 -31.25 -5.58
C GLY A 13 -6.92 -30.45 -4.59
N ASP A 14 -7.44 -30.18 -3.39
CA ASP A 14 -6.70 -29.46 -2.34
C ASP A 14 -5.54 -30.31 -1.75
N TRP A 15 -5.71 -31.62 -1.63
CA TRP A 15 -4.64 -32.51 -1.14
C TRP A 15 -3.51 -32.71 -2.15
N GLY A 16 -3.83 -32.75 -3.46
CA GLY A 16 -2.83 -32.79 -4.51
C GLY A 16 -1.98 -31.53 -4.57
N GLY A 17 -2.58 -30.36 -4.39
CA GLY A 17 -1.88 -29.07 -4.30
C GLY A 17 -0.99 -28.96 -3.05
N ALA A 18 -1.46 -29.47 -1.90
CA ALA A 18 -0.70 -29.47 -0.66
C ALA A 18 0.51 -30.41 -0.72
N LEU A 19 0.37 -31.61 -1.31
CA LEU A 19 1.48 -32.55 -1.53
C LEU A 19 2.48 -32.03 -2.57
N ALA A 20 2.03 -31.40 -3.65
CA ALA A 20 2.91 -30.79 -4.64
C ALA A 20 3.72 -29.62 -4.05
N SER A 21 3.14 -28.82 -3.16
CA SER A 21 3.85 -27.72 -2.50
C SER A 21 4.87 -28.18 -1.43
N ILE A 22 4.73 -29.39 -0.91
CA ILE A 22 5.72 -30.04 -0.03
C ILE A 22 6.91 -30.58 -0.84
N LEU A 23 6.65 -31.03 -2.07
CA LEU A 23 7.66 -31.64 -2.94
C LEU A 23 8.41 -30.63 -3.82
N LEU A 24 7.86 -29.45 -4.05
CA LEU A 24 8.45 -28.39 -4.87
C LEU A 24 8.38 -27.05 -4.12
N PRO A 25 9.38 -26.73 -3.30
CA PRO A 25 9.42 -25.47 -2.60
C PRO A 25 9.42 -24.30 -3.61
N ALA A 26 8.46 -23.38 -3.47
CA ALA A 26 8.35 -22.22 -4.33
C ALA A 26 9.53 -21.26 -4.11
N PRO A 27 10.09 -20.63 -5.14
CA PRO A 27 11.16 -19.66 -4.97
C PRO A 27 10.61 -18.34 -4.41
N CYS A 28 11.41 -17.67 -3.59
CA CYS A 28 11.16 -16.31 -3.15
C CYS A 28 11.02 -15.38 -4.36
N GLN A 29 9.91 -14.67 -4.45
CA GLN A 29 9.58 -13.79 -5.57
C GLN A 29 10.43 -12.50 -5.64
N VAL A 30 11.40 -12.33 -4.73
CA VAL A 30 12.34 -11.20 -4.72
C VAL A 30 13.76 -11.67 -5.01
N CYS A 31 14.29 -12.68 -4.31
CA CYS A 31 15.68 -13.10 -4.45
C CYS A 31 15.86 -14.50 -5.07
N GLY A 32 14.79 -15.24 -5.35
CA GLY A 32 14.87 -16.58 -5.94
C GLY A 32 15.23 -17.71 -4.97
N GLU A 33 15.55 -17.43 -3.70
CA GLU A 33 15.86 -18.44 -2.68
C GLU A 33 14.63 -19.32 -2.42
N LEU A 34 14.83 -20.61 -2.20
CA LEU A 34 13.75 -21.55 -1.90
C LEU A 34 13.05 -21.19 -0.58
N LEU A 35 11.74 -21.22 -0.59
CA LEU A 35 10.90 -20.90 0.58
C LEU A 35 10.54 -22.17 1.33
N ASP A 36 10.41 -22.04 2.66
CA ASP A 36 9.73 -23.03 3.49
C ASP A 36 8.27 -23.19 3.03
N SER A 37 7.82 -24.41 2.86
CA SER A 37 6.49 -24.77 2.37
C SER A 37 5.33 -24.20 3.20
N SER A 38 5.59 -23.74 4.42
CA SER A 38 4.58 -23.14 5.33
C SER A 38 4.28 -21.67 5.08
N GLN A 39 5.02 -20.99 4.21
CA GLN A 39 4.87 -19.52 4.03
C GLN A 39 3.72 -19.15 3.10
N ARG A 40 2.73 -18.42 3.64
CA ARG A 40 1.59 -17.90 2.85
C ARG A 40 1.94 -16.70 1.95
N ILE A 41 3.09 -16.07 2.18
CA ILE A 41 3.62 -14.96 1.41
C ILE A 41 4.86 -15.45 0.70
N PRO A 42 4.93 -15.46 -0.65
CA PRO A 42 6.06 -16.02 -1.39
C PRO A 42 7.26 -15.06 -1.43
N ILE A 43 7.66 -14.56 -0.27
CA ILE A 43 8.85 -13.74 -0.03
C ILE A 43 9.54 -14.25 1.23
N CYS A 44 10.83 -14.59 1.15
CA CYS A 44 11.58 -15.11 2.28
C CYS A 44 11.74 -14.08 3.41
N ALA A 45 12.00 -14.55 4.62
CA ALA A 45 12.14 -13.71 5.82
C ALA A 45 13.25 -12.65 5.63
N ARG A 46 14.38 -13.01 4.98
CA ARG A 46 15.47 -12.08 4.68
C ARG A 46 15.03 -10.91 3.79
N CYS A 47 14.23 -11.18 2.76
CA CYS A 47 13.67 -10.13 1.92
C CYS A 47 12.62 -9.30 2.67
N LEU A 48 11.71 -9.93 3.42
CA LEU A 48 10.72 -9.22 4.25
C LEU A 48 11.38 -8.33 5.30
N ALA A 49 12.54 -8.73 5.83
CA ALA A 49 13.32 -7.91 6.76
C ALA A 49 13.86 -6.61 6.14
N GLN A 50 13.97 -6.53 4.81
CA GLN A 50 14.36 -5.29 4.11
C GLN A 50 13.21 -4.28 3.98
N PHE A 51 11.97 -4.70 4.27
CA PHE A 51 10.82 -3.80 4.29
C PHE A 51 10.82 -3.02 5.61
N GLN A 52 11.64 -1.98 5.67
CA GLN A 52 11.89 -1.16 6.84
C GLN A 52 11.14 0.18 6.78
N PRO A 53 10.77 0.76 7.93
CA PRO A 53 10.18 2.08 7.97
C PRO A 53 11.12 3.14 7.41
N LEU A 54 10.53 4.19 6.84
CA LEU A 54 11.29 5.38 6.45
C LEU A 54 11.93 5.99 7.68
N ALA A 55 13.22 6.30 7.58
CA ALA A 55 14.03 6.87 8.66
C ALA A 55 14.54 8.26 8.29
N GLY A 56 15.03 8.98 9.30
CA GLY A 56 15.58 10.32 9.18
C GLY A 56 14.53 11.42 9.27
N PRO A 57 14.92 12.69 9.03
CA PRO A 57 14.02 13.83 9.07
C PRO A 57 12.95 13.69 7.97
N LEU A 58 11.69 13.73 8.36
CA LEU A 58 10.55 13.62 7.44
C LEU A 58 9.79 14.95 7.40
N CYS A 59 9.29 15.31 6.22
CA CYS A 59 8.35 16.39 6.08
C CYS A 59 7.15 16.17 7.03
N GLU A 60 6.90 17.11 7.92
CA GLU A 60 5.86 17.00 8.94
C GLU A 60 4.47 16.77 8.33
N ARG A 61 4.19 17.36 7.17
CA ARG A 61 2.89 17.20 6.51
C ARG A 61 2.78 15.91 5.69
N CYS A 62 3.68 15.65 4.74
CA CYS A 62 3.50 14.52 3.81
C CYS A 62 4.41 13.33 4.06
N GLY A 63 5.31 13.37 5.05
CA GLY A 63 6.23 12.29 5.36
C GLY A 63 7.29 12.02 4.29
N ARG A 64 7.57 12.99 3.39
CA ARG A 64 8.70 12.88 2.47
C ARG A 64 9.99 13.02 3.28
N PRO A 65 10.97 12.14 3.13
CA PRO A 65 12.27 12.34 3.72
C PRO A 65 12.93 13.64 3.19
N ILE A 66 13.67 14.34 4.02
CA ILE A 66 14.36 15.59 3.71
C ILE A 66 15.85 15.39 3.92
N LEU A 67 16.63 15.51 2.82
CA LEU A 67 18.09 15.44 2.86
C LEU A 67 18.63 16.86 3.11
N SER A 68 18.74 17.23 4.37
CA SER A 68 19.39 18.49 4.78
C SER A 68 20.15 18.27 6.07
N ALA A 69 21.37 18.74 6.13
CA ALA A 69 22.18 18.76 7.36
C ALA A 69 21.50 19.64 8.46
N PHE A 70 20.72 20.62 8.05
CA PHE A 70 20.02 21.58 8.92
C PHE A 70 18.53 21.22 9.17
N ALA A 71 18.10 20.02 8.77
CA ALA A 71 16.68 19.64 8.89
C ALA A 71 16.16 19.67 10.34
N ALA A 72 17.03 19.41 11.31
CA ALA A 72 16.68 19.45 12.74
C ALA A 72 16.42 20.86 13.29
N GLU A 73 16.91 21.89 12.61
CA GLU A 73 16.81 23.29 13.04
C GLU A 73 15.60 24.01 12.42
N ILE A 74 14.89 23.35 11.48
CA ILE A 74 13.78 23.94 10.74
C ILE A 74 12.45 23.45 11.32
N SER A 75 11.60 24.37 11.76
CA SER A 75 10.24 24.05 12.21
C SER A 75 9.23 25.07 11.65
N PRO A 76 8.12 24.62 11.01
CA PRO A 76 7.84 23.25 10.63
C PRO A 76 8.72 22.74 9.49
N LEU A 77 9.20 21.50 9.58
CA LEU A 77 9.99 20.88 8.54
C LEU A 77 9.10 20.46 7.35
N LEU A 78 9.04 21.27 6.32
CA LEU A 78 8.19 21.05 5.14
C LEU A 78 9.01 20.86 3.87
N CYS A 79 8.67 19.85 3.07
CA CYS A 79 9.21 19.72 1.73
C CYS A 79 8.64 20.82 0.80
N HIS A 80 9.32 21.08 -0.32
CA HIS A 80 8.91 22.10 -1.29
C HIS A 80 7.44 22.02 -1.70
N MET A 81 6.87 20.81 -1.90
CA MET A 81 5.46 20.63 -2.28
C MET A 81 4.51 21.06 -1.17
N CYS A 82 4.83 20.70 0.07
CA CYS A 82 4.01 21.07 1.24
C CYS A 82 4.13 22.53 1.60
N HIS A 83 5.32 23.13 1.47
CA HIS A 83 5.52 24.56 1.66
C HIS A 83 4.69 25.40 0.68
N ARG A 84 4.47 24.92 -0.54
CA ARG A 84 3.60 25.54 -1.54
C ARG A 84 2.11 25.25 -1.37
N GLY A 85 1.71 24.59 -0.31
CA GLY A 85 0.29 24.32 -0.04
C GLY A 85 -0.40 23.39 -1.04
N LEU A 86 0.32 22.46 -1.69
CA LEU A 86 -0.21 21.63 -2.77
C LEU A 86 -1.18 20.53 -2.33
N TYR A 87 -1.32 20.26 -1.05
CA TYR A 87 -2.14 19.18 -0.54
C TYR A 87 -3.24 19.66 0.41
N ASP A 88 -4.41 19.04 0.30
CA ASP A 88 -5.57 19.30 1.17
C ASP A 88 -5.69 18.28 2.34
N PHE A 89 -4.85 17.24 2.38
CA PHE A 89 -4.73 16.44 3.60
C PHE A 89 -3.92 17.17 4.65
N ASP A 90 -4.24 16.94 5.92
CA ASP A 90 -3.52 17.54 7.05
C ASP A 90 -2.17 16.89 7.24
N PHE A 91 -2.14 15.55 7.11
CA PHE A 91 -1.00 14.73 7.43
C PHE A 91 -0.98 13.47 6.55
N ALA A 92 0.20 13.02 6.16
CA ALA A 92 0.34 11.73 5.49
C ALA A 92 1.67 11.06 5.83
N ARG A 93 1.64 9.74 5.98
CA ARG A 93 2.84 8.91 6.18
C ARG A 93 2.81 7.70 5.25
N SER A 94 4.00 7.28 4.88
CA SER A 94 4.22 6.00 4.22
C SER A 94 5.16 5.18 5.08
N TYR A 95 4.89 3.88 5.21
CA TYR A 95 5.74 3.02 6.04
C TYR A 95 7.14 2.90 5.47
N ALA A 96 7.27 2.49 4.21
CA ALA A 96 8.55 2.19 3.59
C ALA A 96 8.80 2.96 2.29
N GLU A 97 10.03 2.88 1.78
CA GLU A 97 10.35 3.21 0.40
C GLU A 97 9.73 2.19 -0.56
N TYR A 98 9.28 2.65 -1.74
CA TYR A 98 8.82 1.79 -2.83
C TYR A 98 10.02 1.19 -3.58
N GLY A 99 10.86 0.47 -2.84
CA GLY A 99 12.00 -0.29 -3.34
C GLY A 99 11.61 -1.68 -3.86
N PRO A 100 12.59 -2.55 -4.16
CA PRO A 100 12.35 -3.86 -4.80
C PRO A 100 11.37 -4.76 -4.05
N VAL A 101 11.53 -4.91 -2.74
CA VAL A 101 10.67 -5.75 -1.90
C VAL A 101 9.25 -5.17 -1.82
N ALA A 102 9.14 -3.87 -1.52
CA ALA A 102 7.83 -3.20 -1.42
C ALA A 102 7.08 -3.23 -2.75
N SER A 103 7.77 -2.97 -3.88
CA SER A 103 7.16 -2.99 -5.20
C SER A 103 6.64 -4.38 -5.56
N ARG A 104 7.46 -5.43 -5.34
CA ARG A 104 7.06 -6.82 -5.61
C ARG A 104 5.86 -7.24 -4.75
N ALA A 105 5.91 -6.98 -3.44
CA ALA A 105 4.82 -7.29 -2.52
C ALA A 105 3.51 -6.57 -2.89
N VAL A 106 3.58 -5.27 -3.24
CA VAL A 106 2.41 -4.51 -3.70
C VAL A 106 1.86 -5.03 -5.03
N LEU A 107 2.71 -5.44 -5.98
CA LEU A 107 2.27 -6.04 -7.24
C LEU A 107 1.59 -7.40 -7.03
N MET A 108 2.14 -8.24 -6.16
CA MET A 108 1.52 -9.51 -5.78
C MET A 108 0.13 -9.31 -5.14
N LEU A 109 -0.02 -8.32 -4.24
CA LEU A 109 -1.31 -7.98 -3.68
C LEU A 109 -2.27 -7.44 -4.75
N LYS A 110 -1.78 -6.69 -5.74
CA LYS A 110 -2.62 -6.07 -6.79
C LYS A 110 -3.06 -7.04 -7.89
N TYR A 111 -2.19 -7.94 -8.29
CA TYR A 111 -2.37 -8.68 -9.56
C TYR A 111 -2.26 -10.20 -9.42
N GLU A 112 -1.68 -10.70 -8.33
CA GLU A 112 -1.40 -12.13 -8.14
C GLU A 112 -2.21 -12.74 -6.99
N GLN A 113 -3.16 -11.99 -6.45
CA GLN A 113 -4.10 -12.43 -5.41
C GLN A 113 -3.44 -12.97 -4.13
N VAL A 114 -2.23 -12.53 -3.81
CA VAL A 114 -1.57 -12.89 -2.55
C VAL A 114 -2.20 -12.07 -1.42
N LEU A 115 -3.43 -12.41 -1.07
CA LEU A 115 -4.28 -11.68 -0.11
C LEU A 115 -3.68 -11.57 1.30
N PRO A 116 -2.89 -12.56 1.82
CA PRO A 116 -2.24 -12.45 3.13
C PRO A 116 -1.34 -11.22 3.29
N LEU A 117 -0.81 -10.66 2.19
CA LEU A 117 -0.07 -9.40 2.20
C LEU A 117 -0.88 -8.21 2.73
N GLY A 118 -2.21 -8.20 2.55
CA GLY A 118 -3.07 -7.15 3.08
C GLY A 118 -2.99 -7.05 4.60
N ALA A 119 -3.11 -8.17 5.30
CA ALA A 119 -2.98 -8.23 6.75
C ALA A 119 -1.54 -7.94 7.20
N TRP A 120 -0.54 -8.47 6.49
CA TRP A 120 0.86 -8.21 6.78
C TRP A 120 1.20 -6.72 6.70
N PHE A 121 0.76 -6.02 5.66
CA PHE A 121 0.91 -4.57 5.56
C PHE A 121 0.18 -3.84 6.68
N ALA A 122 -1.03 -4.27 7.04
CA ALA A 122 -1.79 -3.66 8.13
C ALA A 122 -1.03 -3.73 9.46
N HIS A 123 -0.38 -4.86 9.78
CA HIS A 123 0.47 -4.99 10.98
C HIS A 123 1.64 -4.00 10.95
N LYS A 124 2.30 -3.82 9.81
CA LYS A 124 3.39 -2.84 9.67
C LYS A 124 2.89 -1.41 9.89
N LEU A 125 1.74 -1.07 9.31
CA LEU A 125 1.13 0.24 9.46
C LEU A 125 0.66 0.50 10.90
N ALA A 126 0.08 -0.49 11.58
CA ALA A 126 -0.32 -0.38 12.97
C ALA A 126 0.89 -0.11 13.89
N ALA A 127 2.01 -0.82 13.65
CA ALA A 127 3.25 -0.57 14.38
C ALA A 127 3.80 0.85 14.17
N ALA A 128 3.68 1.41 12.97
CA ALA A 128 4.07 2.79 12.69
C ALA A 128 3.16 3.81 13.40
N ILE A 129 1.84 3.56 13.44
CA ILE A 129 0.88 4.41 14.17
C ILE A 129 1.17 4.41 15.68
N ALA A 130 1.54 3.25 16.24
CA ALA A 130 1.83 3.12 17.66
C ALA A 130 3.01 4.00 18.14
N GLN A 131 3.90 4.41 17.23
CA GLN A 131 5.02 5.32 17.53
C GLN A 131 4.58 6.79 17.65
N SER A 132 3.47 7.19 17.03
CA SER A 132 2.93 8.55 17.06
C SER A 132 1.40 8.54 16.99
N PRO A 133 0.71 7.98 17.99
CA PRO A 133 -0.73 7.73 17.91
C PRO A 133 -1.56 9.02 17.78
N ALA A 134 -1.11 10.13 18.36
CA ALA A 134 -1.80 11.42 18.29
C ALA A 134 -1.88 11.97 16.85
N ASP A 135 -0.85 11.72 16.04
CA ASP A 135 -0.81 12.15 14.63
C ASP A 135 -1.87 11.44 13.80
N PHE A 136 -2.22 10.19 14.16
CA PHE A 136 -3.19 9.37 13.46
C PHE A 136 -4.56 9.30 14.14
N ALA A 137 -4.82 10.16 15.12
CA ALA A 137 -6.12 10.21 15.78
C ALA A 137 -7.24 10.39 14.74
N ALA A 138 -8.12 9.40 14.65
CA ALA A 138 -9.20 9.34 13.68
C ALA A 138 -10.46 8.71 14.28
N ASP A 139 -11.61 9.00 13.69
CA ASP A 139 -12.90 8.44 14.09
C ASP A 139 -13.30 7.28 13.16
N VAL A 140 -12.65 7.17 12.00
CA VAL A 140 -12.98 6.18 10.98
C VAL A 140 -11.80 5.91 10.05
N VAL A 141 -11.67 4.64 9.63
CA VAL A 141 -10.71 4.21 8.60
C VAL A 141 -11.44 4.03 7.28
N VAL A 142 -10.92 4.66 6.24
CA VAL A 142 -11.50 4.66 4.89
C VAL A 142 -10.45 4.23 3.87
N PRO A 143 -10.67 3.15 3.11
CA PRO A 143 -9.78 2.79 2.01
C PRO A 143 -9.97 3.74 0.83
N VAL A 144 -8.88 4.08 0.12
CA VAL A 144 -8.97 4.74 -1.18
C VAL A 144 -9.72 3.82 -2.16
N PRO A 145 -10.84 4.28 -2.77
CA PRO A 145 -11.65 3.42 -3.62
C PRO A 145 -11.06 3.23 -5.01
N LEU A 146 -11.24 2.02 -5.56
CA LEU A 146 -11.07 1.75 -6.98
C LEU A 146 -12.31 2.21 -7.78
N HIS A 147 -12.09 2.52 -9.06
CA HIS A 147 -13.21 2.66 -10.00
C HIS A 147 -13.91 1.30 -10.20
N ALA A 148 -15.24 1.32 -10.38
CA ALA A 148 -16.06 0.11 -10.49
C ALA A 148 -15.56 -0.89 -11.56
N ALA A 149 -15.08 -0.40 -12.71
CA ALA A 149 -14.51 -1.26 -13.76
C ALA A 149 -13.28 -2.03 -13.25
N ARG A 150 -12.34 -1.34 -12.57
CA ARG A 150 -11.14 -1.97 -12.00
C ARG A 150 -11.48 -2.91 -10.83
N HIS A 151 -12.51 -2.59 -10.07
CA HIS A 151 -12.97 -3.47 -9.00
C HIS A 151 -13.54 -4.78 -9.58
N ARG A 152 -14.30 -4.72 -10.67
CA ARG A 152 -14.80 -5.92 -11.36
C ARG A 152 -13.69 -6.75 -11.98
N GLU A 153 -12.71 -6.11 -12.62
CA GLU A 153 -11.55 -6.76 -13.24
C GLU A 153 -10.69 -7.50 -12.20
N ARG A 154 -10.42 -6.87 -11.06
CA ARG A 154 -9.55 -7.40 -10.02
C ARG A 154 -10.25 -8.30 -9.01
N GLY A 155 -11.55 -8.14 -8.83
CA GLY A 155 -12.36 -8.84 -7.83
C GLY A 155 -12.30 -8.24 -6.42
N TYR A 156 -11.34 -7.35 -6.13
CA TYR A 156 -11.14 -6.72 -4.82
C TYR A 156 -10.46 -5.36 -4.92
N ASN A 157 -10.51 -4.61 -3.81
CA ASN A 157 -9.75 -3.38 -3.61
C ASN A 157 -8.55 -3.65 -2.66
N GLN A 158 -7.32 -3.49 -3.13
CA GLN A 158 -6.11 -3.71 -2.33
C GLN A 158 -6.04 -2.79 -1.10
N ALA A 159 -6.49 -1.54 -1.23
CA ALA A 159 -6.53 -0.61 -0.10
C ALA A 159 -7.52 -1.09 0.99
N GLU A 160 -8.61 -1.75 0.59
CA GLU A 160 -9.59 -2.35 1.51
C GLU A 160 -9.00 -3.56 2.26
N LEU A 161 -8.23 -4.41 1.56
CA LEU A 161 -7.55 -5.56 2.16
C LEU A 161 -6.53 -5.13 3.23
N ILE A 162 -5.96 -3.94 3.13
CA ILE A 162 -5.06 -3.35 4.11
C ILE A 162 -5.86 -2.63 5.21
N ALA A 163 -6.80 -1.78 4.83
CA ALA A 163 -7.52 -0.90 5.74
C ALA A 163 -8.43 -1.64 6.73
N ARG A 164 -9.08 -2.72 6.28
CA ARG A 164 -10.02 -3.49 7.14
C ARG A 164 -9.33 -4.15 8.33
N PRO A 165 -8.23 -4.93 8.19
CA PRO A 165 -7.50 -5.44 9.35
C PRO A 165 -6.86 -4.32 10.17
N LEU A 166 -6.36 -3.26 9.56
CA LEU A 166 -5.83 -2.09 10.26
C LEU A 166 -6.88 -1.46 11.18
N ALA A 167 -8.10 -1.22 10.67
CA ALA A 167 -9.20 -0.66 11.45
C ALA A 167 -9.54 -1.52 12.69
N ARG A 168 -9.53 -2.86 12.53
CA ARG A 168 -9.73 -3.79 13.66
C ARG A 168 -8.63 -3.65 14.73
N MET A 169 -7.37 -3.56 14.30
CA MET A 169 -6.21 -3.39 15.22
C MET A 169 -6.27 -2.07 15.99
N LEU A 170 -6.81 -1.02 15.35
CA LEU A 170 -6.94 0.31 15.94
C LEU A 170 -8.24 0.47 16.75
N GLY A 171 -9.15 -0.50 16.74
CA GLY A 171 -10.47 -0.38 17.36
C GLY A 171 -11.36 0.68 16.71
N LEU A 172 -11.11 1.02 15.43
CA LEU A 172 -11.84 2.06 14.71
C LEU A 172 -12.88 1.49 13.75
N PRO A 173 -14.01 2.19 13.52
CA PRO A 173 -14.96 1.86 12.47
C PRO A 173 -14.29 1.82 11.09
N PHE A 174 -14.64 0.82 10.29
CA PHE A 174 -14.21 0.69 8.89
C PHE A 174 -15.37 1.05 7.96
N ARG A 175 -15.17 2.01 7.04
CA ARG A 175 -16.22 2.47 6.11
C ARG A 175 -15.71 2.53 4.67
N SER A 176 -15.77 1.41 3.94
CA SER A 176 -15.32 1.33 2.54
C SER A 176 -16.23 2.12 1.58
N ALA A 177 -17.51 2.26 1.91
CA ALA A 177 -18.50 2.91 1.06
C ALA A 177 -18.57 4.43 1.22
N LEU A 178 -17.77 5.03 2.11
CA LEU A 178 -17.83 6.47 2.36
C LEU A 178 -17.33 7.30 1.18
N LEU A 179 -16.32 6.83 0.48
CA LEU A 179 -15.79 7.39 -0.76
C LEU A 179 -16.07 6.50 -1.96
N VAL A 180 -16.27 7.12 -3.12
CA VAL A 180 -16.38 6.44 -4.42
C VAL A 180 -15.48 7.12 -5.44
N ARG A 181 -14.92 6.32 -6.34
CA ARG A 181 -14.22 6.84 -7.51
C ARG A 181 -15.18 6.89 -8.69
N ILE A 182 -15.51 8.11 -9.14
CA ILE A 182 -16.51 8.36 -10.19
C ILE A 182 -15.90 8.46 -11.60
N LYS A 183 -14.59 8.69 -11.73
CA LYS A 183 -13.92 8.73 -13.03
C LYS A 183 -13.00 7.52 -13.20
N PRO A 184 -13.01 6.87 -14.37
CA PRO A 184 -12.07 5.78 -14.66
C PRO A 184 -10.63 6.31 -14.64
N ARG A 185 -9.68 5.39 -14.41
CA ARG A 185 -8.27 5.69 -14.62
C ARG A 185 -7.93 5.43 -16.08
N PRO A 186 -7.18 6.30 -16.75
CA PRO A 186 -6.66 6.03 -18.09
C PRO A 186 -5.83 4.75 -18.10
N ASP A 187 -5.93 3.96 -19.17
CA ASP A 187 -5.20 2.71 -19.35
C ASP A 187 -3.71 2.88 -19.65
N LYS A 188 -3.24 4.11 -19.72
CA LYS A 188 -1.84 4.44 -19.97
C LYS A 188 -0.95 3.87 -18.86
N LEU A 189 0.01 3.00 -19.22
CA LEU A 189 0.89 2.30 -18.29
C LEU A 189 1.80 3.24 -17.49
N LYS A 190 2.30 4.32 -18.13
CA LYS A 190 3.16 5.31 -17.49
C LYS A 190 2.54 6.70 -17.61
N LEU A 191 2.19 7.30 -16.48
CA LEU A 191 1.71 8.67 -16.39
C LEU A 191 2.81 9.55 -15.83
N THR A 192 3.02 10.72 -16.44
CA THR A 192 3.84 11.79 -15.87
C THR A 192 3.21 12.33 -14.58
N ILE A 193 3.96 13.09 -13.78
CA ILE A 193 3.46 13.72 -12.55
C ILE A 193 2.24 14.58 -12.87
N ARG A 194 2.31 15.44 -13.92
CA ARG A 194 1.20 16.32 -14.34
C ARG A 194 -0.03 15.51 -14.76
N GLU A 195 0.14 14.43 -15.51
CA GLU A 195 -0.97 13.55 -15.90
C GLU A 195 -1.61 12.88 -14.70
N ARG A 196 -0.83 12.42 -13.69
CA ARG A 196 -1.36 11.84 -12.45
C ARG A 196 -2.29 12.84 -11.73
N TRP A 197 -1.88 14.09 -11.59
CA TRP A 197 -2.71 15.13 -10.99
C TRP A 197 -3.98 15.38 -11.79
N ARG A 198 -3.89 15.42 -13.12
CA ARG A 198 -5.05 15.64 -14.02
C ARG A 198 -6.06 14.49 -13.94
N THR A 199 -5.60 13.24 -13.87
CA THR A 199 -6.48 12.05 -13.86
C THR A 199 -7.24 11.87 -12.57
N VAL A 200 -6.80 12.47 -11.47
CA VAL A 200 -7.51 12.38 -10.18
C VAL A 200 -8.37 13.59 -9.87
N ARG A 201 -8.23 14.67 -10.64
CA ARG A 201 -9.01 15.91 -10.42
C ARG A 201 -10.51 15.64 -10.62
N GLY A 202 -11.29 15.78 -9.52
CA GLY A 202 -12.72 15.47 -9.50
C GLY A 202 -13.03 14.01 -9.81
N ALA A 203 -12.10 13.09 -9.51
CA ALA A 203 -12.31 11.66 -9.73
C ALA A 203 -12.91 10.95 -8.51
N TYR A 204 -12.97 11.62 -7.37
CA TYR A 204 -13.50 11.08 -6.12
C TYR A 204 -14.64 11.93 -5.59
N ALA A 205 -15.62 11.30 -4.99
CA ALA A 205 -16.75 11.92 -4.31
C ALA A 205 -17.12 11.10 -3.07
N THR A 206 -17.78 11.72 -2.11
CA THR A 206 -18.47 10.99 -1.06
C THR A 206 -19.73 10.37 -1.62
N ARG A 207 -20.11 9.19 -1.13
CA ARG A 207 -21.38 8.57 -1.51
C ARG A 207 -22.53 9.44 -1.04
N GLN A 208 -23.61 9.51 -1.82
CA GLN A 208 -24.84 10.21 -1.44
C GLN A 208 -25.37 9.68 -0.09
N GLY A 209 -25.70 10.58 0.83
CA GLY A 209 -26.13 10.24 2.19
C GLY A 209 -24.99 9.82 3.14
N ALA A 210 -23.72 9.85 2.72
CA ALA A 210 -22.61 9.54 3.60
C ALA A 210 -22.45 10.65 4.66
N GLN A 211 -22.52 10.24 5.93
CA GLN A 211 -22.27 11.14 7.04
C GLN A 211 -20.76 11.31 7.25
N VAL A 212 -20.23 12.44 6.86
CA VAL A 212 -18.79 12.79 6.93
C VAL A 212 -18.56 13.99 7.82
N ASP A 213 -19.62 14.77 8.08
CA ASP A 213 -19.53 16.01 8.86
C ASP A 213 -18.83 15.79 10.20
N LYS A 214 -17.88 16.66 10.50
CA LYS A 214 -17.04 16.67 11.72
C LYS A 214 -16.15 15.41 11.93
N LEU A 215 -16.09 14.47 11.00
CA LEU A 215 -15.22 13.30 11.16
C LEU A 215 -13.75 13.62 10.92
N ARG A 216 -12.91 12.97 11.75
CA ARG A 216 -11.47 12.79 11.49
C ARG A 216 -11.31 11.49 10.75
N VAL A 217 -10.80 11.54 9.52
CA VAL A 217 -10.72 10.37 8.61
C VAL A 217 -9.27 9.92 8.45
N LEU A 218 -9.01 8.63 8.66
CA LEU A 218 -7.76 7.97 8.27
C LEU A 218 -7.96 7.30 6.91
N LEU A 219 -7.39 7.91 5.84
CA LEU A 219 -7.35 7.34 4.50
C LEU A 219 -6.21 6.35 4.38
N VAL A 220 -6.50 5.16 3.82
CA VAL A 220 -5.49 4.12 3.58
C VAL A 220 -5.37 3.83 2.09
N ASP A 221 -4.14 3.81 1.57
CA ASP A 221 -3.81 3.40 0.20
C ASP A 221 -2.54 2.53 0.19
N ASP A 222 -2.21 1.94 -0.94
CA ASP A 222 -1.00 1.11 -1.05
C ASP A 222 0.27 1.93 -1.30
N VAL A 223 0.28 2.86 -2.26
CA VAL A 223 1.50 3.58 -2.66
C VAL A 223 1.29 5.08 -2.82
N PHE A 224 2.06 5.84 -2.08
CA PHE A 224 2.19 7.27 -2.25
C PHE A 224 3.19 7.57 -3.38
N THR A 225 2.72 7.95 -4.55
CA THR A 225 3.58 8.37 -5.67
C THR A 225 3.80 9.89 -5.66
N THR A 226 2.79 10.64 -6.07
CA THR A 226 2.78 12.10 -6.08
C THR A 226 1.92 12.71 -4.98
N GLY A 227 1.16 11.90 -4.26
CA GLY A 227 0.14 12.33 -3.30
C GLY A 227 -1.19 12.74 -3.92
N ALA A 228 -1.27 12.81 -5.25
CA ALA A 228 -2.46 13.29 -5.95
C ALA A 228 -3.74 12.49 -5.64
N THR A 229 -3.63 11.18 -5.41
CA THR A 229 -4.77 10.34 -5.02
C THR A 229 -5.29 10.69 -3.63
N LEU A 230 -4.40 10.74 -2.63
CA LEU A 230 -4.78 11.12 -1.26
C LEU A 230 -5.34 12.54 -1.23
N ASP A 231 -4.73 13.47 -1.96
CA ASP A 231 -5.20 14.84 -2.07
C ASP A 231 -6.63 14.92 -2.64
N ALA A 232 -6.89 14.24 -3.75
CA ALA A 232 -8.22 14.23 -4.37
C ALA A 232 -9.30 13.60 -3.48
N CYS A 233 -8.96 12.54 -2.73
CA CYS A 233 -9.83 11.94 -1.71
C CYS A 233 -10.07 12.93 -0.55
N SER A 234 -9.03 13.61 -0.09
CA SER A 234 -9.10 14.60 0.99
C SER A 234 -10.02 15.77 0.62
N ARG A 235 -9.89 16.29 -0.60
CA ARG A 235 -10.81 17.33 -1.13
C ARG A 235 -12.26 16.89 -1.10
N ALA A 236 -12.54 15.66 -1.52
CA ALA A 236 -13.91 15.13 -1.50
C ALA A 236 -14.47 15.02 -0.07
N LEU A 237 -13.65 14.54 0.87
CA LEU A 237 -14.02 14.43 2.29
C LEU A 237 -14.19 15.80 2.96
N ARG A 238 -13.28 16.75 2.71
CA ARG A 238 -13.35 18.12 3.20
C ARG A 238 -14.62 18.83 2.71
N LYS A 239 -14.92 18.68 1.42
CA LYS A 239 -16.15 19.23 0.82
C LYS A 239 -17.42 18.69 1.49
N ALA A 240 -17.36 17.48 2.04
CA ALA A 240 -18.45 16.82 2.74
C ALA A 240 -18.44 17.05 4.28
N GLY A 241 -17.55 17.92 4.79
CA GLY A 241 -17.52 18.34 6.20
C GLY A 241 -16.49 17.63 7.08
N ALA A 242 -15.58 16.81 6.55
CA ALA A 242 -14.52 16.22 7.35
C ALA A 242 -13.62 17.32 7.96
N VAL A 243 -13.37 17.25 9.27
CA VAL A 243 -12.54 18.25 9.99
C VAL A 243 -11.06 17.91 9.93
N ARG A 244 -10.71 16.64 9.75
CA ARG A 244 -9.32 16.19 9.60
C ARG A 244 -9.25 15.03 8.63
N VAL A 245 -8.22 15.02 7.77
CA VAL A 245 -7.93 13.92 6.86
C VAL A 245 -6.45 13.57 6.96
N ALA A 246 -6.15 12.42 7.54
CA ALA A 246 -4.82 11.84 7.59
C ALA A 246 -4.70 10.73 6.52
N GLY A 247 -3.55 10.64 5.86
CA GLY A 247 -3.26 9.61 4.87
C GLY A 247 -2.21 8.61 5.36
N LEU A 248 -2.42 7.34 5.10
CA LEU A 248 -1.47 6.28 5.43
C LEU A 248 -1.29 5.34 4.24
N THR A 249 -0.03 5.08 3.86
CA THR A 249 0.29 4.19 2.74
C THR A 249 1.39 3.19 3.10
N VAL A 250 1.38 2.06 2.44
CA VAL A 250 2.37 0.99 2.62
C VAL A 250 3.77 1.47 2.21
N ALA A 251 3.86 2.12 1.06
CA ALA A 251 5.14 2.59 0.56
C ALA A 251 5.00 3.92 -0.20
N ARG A 252 6.14 4.60 -0.38
CA ARG A 252 6.20 5.78 -1.23
C ARG A 252 7.34 5.72 -2.24
N VAL A 253 7.08 6.28 -3.40
CA VAL A 253 8.12 6.49 -4.42
C VAL A 253 8.96 7.69 -4.01
N LEU A 254 10.26 7.47 -3.88
CA LEU A 254 11.25 8.51 -3.63
C LEU A 254 11.95 8.90 -4.94
N PRO A 255 12.45 10.14 -5.06
CA PRO A 255 13.26 10.52 -6.20
C PRO A 255 14.61 9.78 -6.20
N PRO A 256 15.27 9.61 -7.37
CA PRO A 256 16.55 8.87 -7.48
C PRO A 256 17.65 9.37 -6.55
N SER A 257 17.66 10.67 -6.23
CA SER A 257 18.60 11.27 -5.28
C SER A 257 18.45 10.76 -3.84
N TYR A 258 17.44 9.95 -3.57
CA TYR A 258 17.11 9.45 -2.22
C TYR A 258 17.42 7.97 -2.03
N SER A 259 17.94 7.28 -3.06
CA SER A 259 18.25 5.83 -2.98
C SER A 259 19.24 5.59 -1.85
N ARG A 260 18.86 4.73 -0.88
CA ARG A 260 19.81 4.25 0.14
C ARG A 260 20.96 3.51 -0.56
N PRO A 261 22.21 3.77 -0.20
CA PRO A 261 23.36 3.05 -0.79
C PRO A 261 23.24 1.54 -0.66
N ASP A 262 22.59 1.07 0.40
CA ASP A 262 22.49 -0.34 0.77
C ASP A 262 21.31 -1.10 0.12
N ALA A 263 20.50 -0.42 -0.70
CA ALA A 263 19.37 -1.04 -1.40
C ALA A 263 19.78 -1.79 -2.69
N ARG A 264 21.07 -2.10 -2.88
CA ARG A 264 21.51 -2.93 -3.99
C ARG A 264 21.04 -4.37 -3.76
N ILE A 265 20.18 -4.84 -4.64
CA ILE A 265 19.94 -6.28 -4.82
C ILE A 265 21.32 -6.88 -5.11
N VAL A 266 21.75 -7.85 -4.30
CA VAL A 266 22.90 -8.68 -4.63
C VAL A 266 22.59 -9.27 -6.03
N PRO A 267 23.43 -9.04 -7.06
CA PRO A 267 23.20 -9.60 -8.37
C PRO A 267 23.13 -11.13 -8.24
N GLN A 268 22.27 -11.75 -9.02
CA GLN A 268 22.28 -13.21 -9.21
C GLN A 268 23.72 -13.57 -9.64
N GLY A 269 24.40 -14.34 -8.79
CA GLY A 269 25.71 -14.89 -9.13
C GLY A 269 25.61 -15.59 -10.48
N ASP A 270 26.55 -15.27 -11.36
CA ASP A 270 26.76 -15.93 -12.65
C ASP A 270 26.70 -17.45 -12.43
N ARG A 271 25.76 -18.10 -13.09
CA ARG A 271 25.79 -19.56 -13.18
C ARG A 271 27.10 -19.91 -13.90
N PRO A 272 27.94 -20.78 -13.36
CA PRO A 272 29.08 -21.28 -14.11
C PRO A 272 28.51 -21.99 -15.35
N THR A 273 28.84 -21.46 -16.52
CA THR A 273 28.62 -22.14 -17.80
C THR A 273 29.50 -23.39 -17.74
N GLY A 274 28.88 -24.55 -17.53
CA GLY A 274 29.56 -25.84 -17.69
C GLY A 274 30.02 -25.96 -19.12
N SER A 275 31.35 -25.77 -19.32
CA SER A 275 32.04 -26.20 -20.52
C SER A 275 32.21 -27.71 -20.47
N GLY A 276 31.52 -28.40 -21.38
CA GLY A 276 31.75 -29.81 -21.59
C GLY A 276 33.17 -30.12 -22.08
N ALA A 277 33.63 -31.27 -21.72
CA ALA A 277 34.51 -32.14 -22.49
C ALA A 277 34.04 -33.57 -22.28
#